data_1ca135269ec0594efb57046bb1347d4e
#
_entry.id   1ca135269ec0594efb57046bb1347d4e
#
_cell.length_a   1.000
_cell.length_b   1.000
_cell.length_c   1.000
_cell.angle_alpha   90.00
_cell.angle_beta   90.00
_cell.angle_gamma   90.00
#
_symmetry.space_group_name_H-M   'P 1'
#
loop_
_entity.id
_entity.type
_entity.pdbx_description
1 polymer ?
#
loop_
_entity_poly.entity_id
_entity_poly.type
_entity_poly.pdbx_seq_one_letter_code
_entity_poly.pdbx_strand_id
1 'polypeptide(L)'
;LARDGFEPALLRLIGPWLQGGAVPVIACGMVGSRQGWHEAPYRSVPCTPLDAGAVVTVPTIDSRLQVRIAPGLKQVNPADVMRGEETQIAGALRLMPGYDGVFCLPGTHSKWVQISAGEVVSFQTFMTGEMFALLSEASVLRHGLQGAGWDDTAFLAAVSDALTRP
;
A
#
# COMPACT_ATOMS: atom_id res chain seq x y z
N LEU A 1 15.15 2.36 7.64
CA LEU A 1 16.31 1.46 7.57
C LEU A 1 17.18 1.85 6.38
N ALA A 2 18.50 1.83 6.53
CA ALA A 2 19.42 1.82 5.40
C ALA A 2 19.33 0.47 4.68
N ARG A 3 19.75 0.41 3.40
CA ARG A 3 19.60 -0.81 2.57
C ARG A 3 20.19 -2.06 3.20
N ASP A 4 21.32 -1.94 3.86
CA ASP A 4 22.02 -3.01 4.59
C ASP A 4 21.29 -3.47 5.85
N GLY A 5 20.35 -2.71 6.36
CA GLY A 5 19.55 -3.03 7.54
C GLY A 5 18.36 -3.94 7.30
N PHE A 6 17.91 -4.11 6.03
CA PHE A 6 16.69 -4.89 5.74
C PHE A 6 16.86 -6.38 5.96
N GLU A 7 17.93 -6.98 5.44
CA GLU A 7 18.18 -8.43 5.62
C GLU A 7 18.36 -8.82 7.08
N PRO A 8 19.19 -8.11 7.89
CA PRO A 8 19.27 -8.38 9.32
C PRO A 8 17.93 -8.20 10.06
N ALA A 9 17.10 -7.24 9.64
CA ALA A 9 15.77 -7.07 10.22
C ALA A 9 14.84 -8.25 9.89
N LEU A 10 14.85 -8.71 8.64
CA LEU A 10 14.10 -9.88 8.23
C LEU A 10 14.55 -11.13 8.99
N LEU A 11 15.85 -11.37 9.07
CA LEU A 11 16.42 -12.53 9.80
C LEU A 11 16.02 -12.54 11.27
N ARG A 12 15.93 -11.39 11.94
CA ARG A 12 15.42 -11.32 13.32
C ARG A 12 13.97 -11.76 13.44
N LEU A 13 13.15 -11.48 12.43
CA LEU A 13 11.71 -11.81 12.42
C LEU A 13 11.48 -13.29 12.10
N ILE A 14 12.14 -13.81 11.07
CA ILE A 14 11.85 -15.16 10.55
C ILE A 14 12.90 -16.20 10.92
N GLY A 15 13.94 -15.84 11.68
CA GLY A 15 15.02 -16.75 12.08
C GLY A 15 14.52 -18.10 12.62
N PRO A 16 13.50 -18.16 13.49
CA PRO A 16 12.93 -19.42 13.96
C PRO A 16 12.36 -20.31 12.85
N TRP A 17 11.99 -19.76 11.70
CA TRP A 17 11.42 -20.50 10.56
C TRP A 17 12.47 -21.07 9.62
N LEU A 18 13.73 -20.64 9.74
CA LEU A 18 14.84 -21.01 8.84
C LEU A 18 15.50 -22.35 9.19
N GLN A 19 14.84 -23.22 9.95
CA GLN A 19 15.41 -24.46 10.48
C GLN A 19 15.59 -25.61 9.46
N GLY A 20 15.05 -25.51 8.26
CA GLY A 20 14.97 -26.63 7.33
C GLY A 20 15.48 -26.39 5.93
N GLY A 21 16.09 -25.27 5.62
CA GLY A 21 16.55 -24.96 4.25
C GLY A 21 16.15 -23.59 3.76
N ALA A 22 16.14 -23.39 2.44
CA ALA A 22 15.79 -22.11 1.84
C ALA A 22 14.30 -21.80 1.98
N VAL A 23 13.98 -20.59 2.48
CA VAL A 23 12.62 -20.11 2.69
C VAL A 23 12.28 -19.04 1.65
N PRO A 24 11.23 -19.24 0.84
CA PRO A 24 10.75 -18.22 -0.06
C PRO A 24 10.05 -17.09 0.73
N VAL A 25 10.43 -15.86 0.45
CA VAL A 25 9.87 -14.64 1.05
C VAL A 25 9.33 -13.76 -0.05
N ILE A 26 8.05 -13.40 0.03
CA ILE A 26 7.44 -12.39 -0.82
C ILE A 26 7.25 -11.13 0.01
N ALA A 27 7.77 -10.03 -0.48
CA ALA A 27 7.63 -8.72 0.13
C ALA A 27 6.89 -7.75 -0.81
N CYS A 28 6.17 -6.80 -0.25
CA CYS A 28 5.47 -5.75 -0.98
C CYS A 28 5.57 -4.41 -0.24
N GLY A 29 5.14 -3.33 -0.88
CA GLY A 29 5.15 -2.00 -0.29
C GLY A 29 6.51 -1.31 -0.35
N MET A 30 6.78 -0.43 0.61
CA MET A 30 7.93 0.48 0.59
C MET A 30 9.31 -0.19 0.55
N VAL A 31 9.40 -1.47 0.91
CA VAL A 31 10.62 -2.26 0.76
C VAL A 31 11.12 -2.32 -0.69
N GLY A 32 10.20 -2.21 -1.66
CA GLY A 32 10.46 -2.15 -3.11
C GLY A 32 10.61 -0.74 -3.67
N SER A 33 10.61 0.28 -2.85
CA SER A 33 10.82 1.66 -3.31
C SER A 33 12.30 1.93 -3.61
N ARG A 34 12.57 3.07 -4.26
CA ARG A 34 13.93 3.54 -4.53
C ARG A 34 14.79 3.68 -3.27
N GLN A 35 14.16 4.03 -2.14
CA GLN A 35 14.80 4.15 -0.82
C GLN A 35 14.68 2.86 0.01
N GLY A 36 13.99 1.83 -0.51
CA GLY A 36 13.80 0.55 0.16
C GLY A 36 15.01 -0.39 0.04
N TRP A 37 14.76 -1.66 0.29
CA TRP A 37 15.79 -2.70 0.22
C TRP A 37 16.33 -2.88 -1.20
N HIS A 38 15.42 -3.13 -2.15
CA HIS A 38 15.75 -3.30 -3.56
C HIS A 38 14.62 -2.74 -4.41
N GLU A 39 14.97 -1.89 -5.39
CA GLU A 39 13.96 -1.22 -6.20
C GLU A 39 13.24 -2.23 -7.11
N ALA A 40 11.93 -2.32 -6.96
CA ALA A 40 11.05 -3.03 -7.86
C ALA A 40 10.35 -2.01 -8.76
N PRO A 41 10.43 -2.15 -10.09
CA PRO A 41 9.86 -1.17 -11.02
C PRO A 41 8.33 -1.14 -10.92
N TYR A 42 7.73 -0.02 -11.32
CA TYR A 42 6.29 0.10 -11.43
C TYR A 42 5.79 -0.50 -12.75
N ARG A 43 4.68 -1.22 -12.69
CA ARG A 43 3.92 -1.65 -13.86
C ARG A 43 2.88 -0.58 -14.22
N SER A 44 2.68 -0.32 -15.51
CA SER A 44 1.69 0.66 -15.96
C SER A 44 0.28 0.03 -16.00
N VAL A 45 -0.72 0.77 -15.51
CA VAL A 45 -2.12 0.41 -15.71
C VAL A 45 -2.55 0.74 -17.16
N PRO A 46 -3.55 0.03 -17.75
CA PRO A 46 -4.30 -1.10 -17.21
C PRO A 46 -3.45 -2.36 -17.10
N CYS A 47 -3.57 -3.09 -15.99
CA CYS A 47 -2.90 -4.37 -15.80
C CYS A 47 -3.49 -5.13 -14.60
N THR A 48 -3.25 -6.44 -14.54
CA THR A 48 -3.54 -7.23 -13.33
C THR A 48 -2.78 -6.65 -12.13
N PRO A 49 -3.36 -6.62 -10.92
CA PRO A 49 -2.69 -6.02 -9.76
C PRO A 49 -1.35 -6.70 -9.42
N LEU A 50 -1.27 -8.01 -9.54
CA LEU A 50 -0.01 -8.77 -9.39
C LEU A 50 0.30 -9.59 -10.64
N ASP A 51 1.59 -9.75 -10.89
CA ASP A 51 2.13 -10.59 -11.96
C ASP A 51 3.37 -11.32 -11.43
N ALA A 52 3.30 -12.63 -11.36
CA ALA A 52 4.39 -13.47 -10.87
C ALA A 52 5.67 -13.34 -11.72
N GLY A 53 5.54 -13.01 -13.01
CA GLY A 53 6.68 -12.77 -13.89
C GLY A 53 7.36 -11.42 -13.67
N ALA A 54 6.71 -10.49 -13.01
CA ALA A 54 7.22 -9.14 -12.77
C ALA A 54 7.87 -8.94 -11.39
N VAL A 55 7.83 -9.95 -10.50
CA VAL A 55 8.50 -9.88 -9.20
C VAL A 55 10.00 -9.80 -9.35
N VAL A 56 10.65 -9.02 -8.49
CA VAL A 56 12.11 -8.80 -8.54
C VAL A 56 12.79 -9.62 -7.45
N THR A 57 13.80 -10.39 -7.84
CA THR A 57 14.63 -11.13 -6.88
C THR A 57 15.61 -10.19 -6.21
N VAL A 58 15.68 -10.24 -4.89
CA VAL A 58 16.61 -9.46 -4.08
C VAL A 58 17.86 -10.29 -3.82
N PRO A 59 19.06 -9.78 -4.11
CA PRO A 59 20.31 -10.39 -3.67
C PRO A 59 20.35 -10.42 -2.12
N THR A 60 20.59 -11.59 -1.55
CA THR A 60 20.71 -11.81 -0.11
C THR A 60 22.08 -12.38 0.24
N ILE A 61 22.58 -12.07 1.43
CA ILE A 61 23.84 -12.63 1.98
C ILE A 61 23.57 -14.03 2.54
N ASP A 62 22.45 -14.19 3.26
CA ASP A 62 22.06 -15.50 3.81
C ASP A 62 21.42 -16.36 2.71
N SER A 63 22.07 -17.44 2.32
CA SER A 63 21.65 -18.36 1.27
C SER A 63 20.31 -19.08 1.55
N ARG A 64 19.84 -19.05 2.79
CA ARG A 64 18.54 -19.59 3.19
C ARG A 64 17.38 -18.66 2.81
N LEU A 65 17.65 -17.42 2.41
CA LEU A 65 16.63 -16.46 2.00
C LEU A 65 16.46 -16.45 0.48
N GLN A 66 15.23 -16.60 0.02
CA GLN A 66 14.85 -16.38 -1.37
C GLN A 66 13.83 -15.24 -1.43
N VAL A 67 14.34 -14.01 -1.38
CA VAL A 67 13.48 -12.82 -1.30
C VAL A 67 13.09 -12.34 -2.68
N ARG A 68 11.79 -12.09 -2.85
CA ARG A 68 11.21 -11.46 -4.04
C ARG A 68 10.32 -10.30 -3.62
N ILE A 69 10.34 -9.23 -4.39
CA ILE A 69 9.55 -8.03 -4.14
C ILE A 69 8.52 -7.84 -5.25
N ALA A 70 7.27 -7.65 -4.87
CA ALA A 70 6.20 -7.30 -5.79
C ALA A 70 6.40 -5.87 -6.32
N PRO A 71 6.24 -5.62 -7.64
CA PRO A 71 6.28 -4.29 -8.21
C PRO A 71 5.04 -3.49 -7.83
N GLY A 72 5.20 -2.17 -7.69
CA GLY A 72 4.05 -1.27 -7.58
C GLY A 72 3.34 -1.04 -8.90
N LEU A 73 2.27 -0.25 -8.88
CA LEU A 73 1.55 0.20 -10.07
C LEU A 73 1.73 1.70 -10.27
N LYS A 74 1.76 2.11 -11.54
CA LYS A 74 1.79 3.52 -11.93
C LYS A 74 0.73 3.83 -12.99
N GLN A 75 0.24 5.04 -12.94
CA GLN A 75 -0.62 5.67 -13.92
C GLN A 75 0.10 6.89 -14.49
N VAL A 76 -0.01 7.13 -15.79
CA VAL A 76 0.67 8.26 -16.45
C VAL A 76 -0.22 9.49 -16.49
N ASN A 77 -1.50 9.29 -16.75
CA ASN A 77 -2.46 10.41 -16.88
C ASN A 77 -3.81 10.07 -16.22
N PRO A 78 -4.19 10.78 -15.16
CA PRO A 78 -3.35 11.65 -14.35
C PRO A 78 -2.19 10.86 -13.71
N ALA A 79 -1.07 11.52 -13.47
CA ALA A 79 0.10 10.85 -12.88
C ALA A 79 -0.16 10.43 -11.44
N ASP A 80 -0.02 9.14 -11.17
CA ASP A 80 -0.21 8.57 -9.83
C ASP A 80 0.57 7.26 -9.67
N VAL A 81 0.84 6.86 -8.42
CA VAL A 81 1.52 5.61 -8.10
C VAL A 81 0.92 4.95 -6.86
N MET A 82 0.98 3.62 -6.81
CA MET A 82 0.72 2.86 -5.59
C MET A 82 1.80 1.80 -5.37
N ARG A 83 2.06 1.47 -4.12
CA ARG A 83 3.04 0.44 -3.75
C ARG A 83 2.66 -0.21 -2.43
N GLY A 84 2.20 -1.46 -2.52
CA GLY A 84 1.64 -2.26 -1.43
C GLY A 84 0.15 -2.52 -1.63
N GLU A 85 -0.60 -1.51 -2.08
CA GLU A 85 -2.04 -1.61 -2.32
C GLU A 85 -2.37 -2.59 -3.45
N GLU A 86 -1.51 -2.74 -4.46
CA GLU A 86 -1.66 -3.74 -5.52
C GLU A 86 -1.78 -5.16 -4.96
N THR A 87 -1.08 -5.45 -3.87
CA THR A 87 -1.13 -6.76 -3.20
C THR A 87 -2.46 -6.94 -2.46
N GLN A 88 -2.98 -5.88 -1.83
CA GLN A 88 -4.29 -5.89 -1.19
C GLN A 88 -5.41 -6.10 -2.22
N ILE A 89 -5.34 -5.40 -3.36
CA ILE A 89 -6.29 -5.53 -4.47
C ILE A 89 -6.28 -6.95 -5.01
N ALA A 90 -5.12 -7.53 -5.25
CA ALA A 90 -4.99 -8.90 -5.72
C ALA A 90 -5.64 -9.91 -4.76
N GLY A 91 -5.43 -9.70 -3.45
CA GLY A 91 -6.07 -10.52 -2.41
C GLY A 91 -7.59 -10.38 -2.42
N ALA A 92 -8.11 -9.14 -2.53
CA ALA A 92 -9.54 -8.87 -2.59
C ALA A 92 -10.20 -9.50 -3.82
N LEU A 93 -9.59 -9.36 -5.00
CA LEU A 93 -10.10 -9.95 -6.24
C LEU A 93 -10.11 -11.48 -6.21
N ARG A 94 -9.18 -12.10 -5.49
CA ARG A 94 -9.20 -13.55 -5.27
C ARG A 94 -10.40 -14.01 -4.45
N LEU A 95 -10.85 -13.18 -3.50
CA LEU A 95 -12.03 -13.45 -2.66
C LEU A 95 -13.35 -13.08 -3.36
N MET A 96 -13.28 -12.21 -4.38
CA MET A 96 -14.44 -11.71 -5.14
C MET A 96 -14.23 -11.93 -6.64
N PRO A 97 -14.26 -13.18 -7.13
CA PRO A 97 -14.07 -13.45 -8.56
C PRO A 97 -15.11 -12.72 -9.42
N GLY A 98 -14.65 -12.10 -10.52
CA GLY A 98 -15.52 -11.36 -11.44
C GLY A 98 -15.98 -9.99 -10.92
N TYR A 99 -15.36 -9.47 -9.86
CA TYR A 99 -15.69 -8.13 -9.37
C TYR A 99 -15.28 -7.06 -10.40
N ASP A 100 -16.24 -6.23 -10.75
CA ASP A 100 -16.06 -4.97 -11.48
C ASP A 100 -16.60 -3.83 -10.62
N GLY A 101 -15.84 -2.75 -10.47
CA GLY A 101 -16.26 -1.62 -9.63
C GLY A 101 -15.07 -0.86 -9.03
N VAL A 102 -15.28 -0.23 -7.88
CA VAL A 102 -14.29 0.61 -7.23
C VAL A 102 -13.92 0.06 -5.87
N PHE A 103 -12.62 -0.11 -5.62
CA PHE A 103 -12.08 -0.31 -4.28
C PHE A 103 -11.68 1.02 -3.66
N CYS A 104 -12.04 1.22 -2.40
CA CYS A 104 -11.48 2.25 -1.55
C CYS A 104 -10.51 1.60 -0.56
N LEU A 105 -9.26 2.02 -0.59
CA LEU A 105 -8.20 1.56 0.30
C LEU A 105 -7.77 2.74 1.20
N PRO A 106 -8.41 2.92 2.37
CA PRO A 106 -8.08 4.01 3.28
C PRO A 106 -6.68 3.87 3.86
N GLY A 107 -6.00 5.00 4.06
CA GLY A 107 -4.66 5.03 4.64
C GLY A 107 -4.13 6.44 4.81
N THR A 108 -2.83 6.57 5.06
CA THR A 108 -2.11 7.85 5.00
C THR A 108 -2.39 8.54 3.66
N HIS A 109 -2.32 7.77 2.59
CA HIS A 109 -2.76 8.12 1.24
C HIS A 109 -3.84 7.12 0.81
N SER A 110 -5.09 7.51 0.83
CA SER A 110 -6.20 6.64 0.40
C SER A 110 -6.20 6.49 -1.11
N LYS A 111 -6.42 5.26 -1.59
CA LYS A 111 -6.51 4.94 -3.01
C LYS A 111 -7.96 4.60 -3.38
N TRP A 112 -8.46 5.24 -4.42
CA TRP A 112 -9.71 4.87 -5.08
C TRP A 112 -9.38 4.22 -6.41
N VAL A 113 -9.66 2.94 -6.54
CA VAL A 113 -9.13 2.09 -7.61
C VAL A 113 -10.26 1.50 -8.43
N GLN A 114 -10.30 1.83 -9.71
CA GLN A 114 -11.24 1.26 -10.67
C GLN A 114 -10.75 -0.11 -11.12
N ILE A 115 -11.61 -1.10 -10.94
CA ILE A 115 -11.36 -2.49 -11.35
C ILE A 115 -12.32 -2.85 -12.49
N SER A 116 -11.80 -3.46 -13.54
CA SER A 116 -12.60 -4.12 -14.57
C SER A 116 -11.87 -5.30 -15.15
N ALA A 117 -12.61 -6.38 -15.43
CA ALA A 117 -12.08 -7.64 -15.99
C ALA A 117 -10.86 -8.20 -15.22
N GLY A 118 -10.80 -7.98 -13.90
CA GLY A 118 -9.68 -8.42 -13.06
C GLY A 118 -8.42 -7.56 -13.14
N GLU A 119 -8.48 -6.42 -13.82
CA GLU A 119 -7.38 -5.47 -13.95
C GLU A 119 -7.65 -4.19 -13.16
N VAL A 120 -6.57 -3.56 -12.71
CA VAL A 120 -6.57 -2.16 -12.28
C VAL A 120 -6.55 -1.30 -13.54
N VAL A 121 -7.65 -0.58 -13.79
CA VAL A 121 -7.80 0.27 -14.99
C VAL A 121 -7.25 1.66 -14.72
N SER A 122 -7.60 2.22 -13.58
CA SER A 122 -7.14 3.55 -13.15
C SER A 122 -7.24 3.66 -11.63
N PHE A 123 -6.61 4.68 -11.05
CA PHE A 123 -6.74 4.98 -9.64
C PHE A 123 -6.48 6.45 -9.34
N GLN A 124 -6.94 6.89 -8.18
CA GLN A 124 -6.73 8.23 -7.67
C GLN A 124 -6.35 8.19 -6.20
N THR A 125 -5.32 8.97 -5.86
CA THR A 125 -4.81 9.09 -4.50
C THR A 125 -5.32 10.37 -3.83
N PHE A 126 -5.74 10.23 -2.56
CA PHE A 126 -6.08 11.34 -1.69
C PHE A 126 -5.27 11.25 -0.41
N MET A 127 -4.66 12.35 0.00
CA MET A 127 -3.80 12.44 1.21
C MET A 127 -4.66 12.51 2.50
N THR A 128 -5.62 11.63 2.67
CA THR A 128 -6.63 11.71 3.74
C THR A 128 -6.03 11.58 5.12
N GLY A 129 -5.31 10.48 5.42
CA GLY A 129 -4.70 10.27 6.73
C GLY A 129 -3.57 11.25 7.02
N GLU A 130 -2.76 11.58 6.03
CA GLU A 130 -1.68 12.57 6.20
C GLU A 130 -2.23 13.97 6.47
N MET A 131 -3.24 14.42 5.71
CA MET A 131 -3.88 15.71 5.97
C MET A 131 -4.53 15.76 7.34
N PHE A 132 -5.21 14.69 7.75
CA PHE A 132 -5.77 14.61 9.09
C PHE A 132 -4.70 14.74 10.17
N ALA A 133 -3.59 14.00 10.06
CA ALA A 133 -2.49 14.08 11.01
C ALA A 133 -1.86 15.49 11.06
N LEU A 134 -1.59 16.09 9.90
CA LEU A 134 -1.03 17.44 9.81
C LEU A 134 -1.97 18.48 10.44
N LEU A 135 -3.26 18.39 10.17
CA LEU A 135 -4.24 19.35 10.73
C LEU A 135 -4.45 19.14 12.22
N SER A 136 -4.51 17.91 12.69
CA SER A 136 -4.76 17.59 14.10
C SER A 136 -3.54 17.78 15.00
N GLU A 137 -2.33 17.63 14.48
CA GLU A 137 -1.11 17.63 15.30
C GLU A 137 -0.26 18.88 15.08
N ALA A 138 -0.16 19.38 13.85
CA ALA A 138 0.77 20.44 13.47
C ALA A 138 0.11 21.79 13.14
N SER A 139 -1.22 21.87 13.01
CA SER A 139 -1.91 23.13 12.73
C SER A 139 -2.44 23.80 13.98
N VAL A 140 -2.93 25.05 13.83
CA VAL A 140 -3.62 25.78 14.89
C VAL A 140 -4.92 25.08 15.33
N LEU A 141 -5.52 24.24 14.46
CA LEU A 141 -6.75 23.51 14.76
C LEU A 141 -6.58 22.48 15.87
N ARG A 142 -5.34 22.02 16.12
CA ARG A 142 -5.03 21.08 17.22
C ARG A 142 -5.55 21.52 18.58
N HIS A 143 -5.66 22.84 18.81
CA HIS A 143 -6.15 23.38 20.09
C HIS A 143 -7.65 23.21 20.29
N GLY A 144 -8.41 23.05 19.19
CA GLY A 144 -9.86 22.78 19.21
C GLY A 144 -10.22 21.30 19.16
N LEU A 145 -9.25 20.42 18.89
CA LEU A 145 -9.45 18.98 18.73
C LEU A 145 -9.17 18.18 20.02
N GLN A 146 -9.17 18.86 21.18
CA GLN A 146 -8.93 18.25 22.48
C GLN A 146 -10.20 17.50 22.96
N GLY A 147 -10.50 16.37 22.35
CA GLY A 147 -11.54 15.45 22.77
C GLY A 147 -11.02 14.04 22.68
N ALA A 148 -11.19 13.26 23.72
CA ALA A 148 -10.87 11.83 23.67
C ALA A 148 -12.10 11.06 23.18
N GLY A 149 -11.97 10.40 22.04
CA GLY A 149 -12.94 9.42 21.59
C GLY A 149 -13.51 9.69 20.18
N TRP A 150 -14.19 8.69 19.69
CA TRP A 150 -14.90 8.69 18.42
C TRP A 150 -16.39 8.94 18.66
N ASP A 151 -17.00 9.83 17.90
CA ASP A 151 -18.42 10.15 17.91
C ASP A 151 -19.02 9.94 16.51
N ASP A 152 -19.72 8.82 16.34
CA ASP A 152 -20.36 8.46 15.06
C ASP A 152 -21.36 9.52 14.60
N THR A 153 -22.13 10.11 15.52
CA THR A 153 -23.16 11.10 15.18
C THR A 153 -22.53 12.37 14.67
N ALA A 154 -21.50 12.87 15.34
CA ALA A 154 -20.76 14.05 14.92
C ALA A 154 -20.03 13.80 13.58
N PHE A 155 -19.44 12.61 13.40
CA PHE A 155 -18.78 12.24 12.14
C PHE A 155 -19.76 12.22 10.97
N LEU A 156 -20.90 11.54 11.10
CA LEU A 156 -21.90 11.45 10.04
C LEU A 156 -22.53 12.81 9.72
N ALA A 157 -22.77 13.64 10.73
CA ALA A 157 -23.23 15.01 10.52
C ALA A 157 -22.21 15.86 9.74
N ALA A 158 -20.94 15.76 10.08
CA ALA A 158 -19.86 16.46 9.37
C ALA A 158 -19.69 15.99 7.91
N VAL A 159 -19.82 14.68 7.67
CA VAL A 159 -19.81 14.11 6.30
C VAL A 159 -20.99 14.64 5.49
N SER A 160 -22.20 14.63 6.07
CA SER A 160 -23.41 15.17 5.42
C SER A 160 -23.27 16.66 5.09
N ASP A 161 -22.74 17.43 6.02
CA ASP A 161 -22.50 18.87 5.81
C ASP A 161 -21.46 19.12 4.69
N ALA A 162 -20.35 18.36 4.69
CA ALA A 162 -19.34 18.47 3.64
C ALA A 162 -19.86 18.13 2.24
N LEU A 163 -20.77 17.15 2.11
CA LEU A 163 -21.39 16.77 0.85
C LEU A 163 -22.34 17.83 0.27
N THR A 164 -22.85 18.73 1.11
CA THR A 164 -23.78 19.79 0.71
C THR A 164 -23.09 21.12 0.41
N ARG A 165 -21.81 21.23 0.72
CA ARG A 165 -21.00 22.42 0.44
C ARG A 165 -20.19 22.24 -0.84
N PRO A 166 -20.26 23.18 -1.81
CA PRO A 166 -19.47 23.14 -3.03
C PRO A 166 -17.98 23.30 -2.77
#